data_82571a492471a16faecb93ada81a13b7
#
_entry.id   82571a492471a16faecb93ada81a13b7
#
_cell.length_a   1.000
_cell.length_b   1.000
_cell.length_c   1.000
_cell.angle_alpha   90.00
_cell.angle_beta   90.00
_cell.angle_gamma   90.00
#
_symmetry.space_group_name_H-M   'P 1'
#
loop_
_entity.id
_entity.type
_entity.pdbx_description
1 polymer ?
#
loop_
_entity_poly.entity_id
_entity_poly.type
_entity_poly.pdbx_seq_one_letter_code
_entity_poly.pdbx_strand_id
1 'polypeptide(L)' 'MSAGRRLQLVQLFALAGAGLVRVTWSPVWSCYLVTVTRPGRGIVAEHQVRDRARALELADGALAELAALAGVPA' A
#
# COMPACT_ATOMS: atom_id res chain seq x y z
N MET A 1 25.00 6.97 -9.65
CA MET A 1 23.68 6.38 -9.56
C MET A 1 23.25 6.28 -8.10
N SER A 2 22.16 6.91 -7.75
CA SER A 2 21.81 6.99 -6.33
C SER A 2 20.70 6.00 -6.00
N ALA A 3 21.09 4.86 -5.45
CA ALA A 3 20.14 3.87 -4.96
C ALA A 3 19.21 4.46 -3.89
N GLY A 4 19.67 5.47 -3.14
CA GLY A 4 18.87 6.12 -2.10
C GLY A 4 17.68 6.93 -2.59
N ARG A 5 17.55 7.17 -3.92
CA ARG A 5 16.41 7.89 -4.49
C ARG A 5 15.29 6.98 -4.96
N ARG A 6 15.50 5.67 -4.87
CA ARG A 6 14.47 4.71 -5.26
C ARG A 6 13.46 4.54 -4.15
N LEU A 7 12.21 4.26 -4.54
CA LEU A 7 11.20 3.85 -3.60
C LEU A 7 11.65 2.57 -2.89
N GLN A 8 11.54 2.56 -1.59
CA GLN A 8 11.94 1.41 -0.78
C GLN A 8 10.70 0.71 -0.26
N LEU A 9 10.59 -0.57 -0.53
CA LEU A 9 9.47 -1.35 -0.04
C LEU A 9 9.56 -1.48 1.48
N VAL A 10 8.53 -0.99 2.16
CA VAL A 10 8.41 -1.11 3.61
C VAL A 10 7.63 -2.37 3.96
N GLN A 11 6.49 -2.56 3.30
CA GLN A 11 5.63 -3.71 3.55
C GLN A 11 4.74 -3.98 2.36
N LEU A 12 4.43 -5.26 2.14
CA LEU A 12 3.58 -5.69 1.06
C LEU A 12 2.55 -6.67 1.61
N PHE A 13 1.29 -6.36 1.39
CA PHE A 13 0.18 -7.24 1.75
C PHE A 13 -0.49 -7.70 0.45
N ALA A 14 -0.55 -9.00 0.25
CA ALA A 14 -1.23 -9.56 -0.91
C ALA A 14 -2.42 -10.39 -0.45
N LEU A 15 -3.58 -10.11 -1.02
CA LEU A 15 -4.80 -10.89 -0.75
C LEU A 15 -5.22 -11.53 -2.07
N ALA A 16 -5.06 -12.85 -2.14
CA ALA A 16 -5.31 -13.61 -3.36
C ALA A 16 -6.73 -13.34 -3.91
N GLY A 17 -6.80 -12.95 -5.17
CA GLY A 17 -8.07 -12.67 -5.84
C GLY A 17 -8.69 -11.31 -5.52
N ALA A 18 -8.18 -10.60 -4.54
CA ALA A 18 -8.75 -9.31 -4.13
C ALA A 18 -7.88 -8.12 -4.52
N GLY A 19 -6.57 -8.22 -4.30
CA GLY A 19 -5.67 -7.14 -4.61
C GLY A 19 -4.40 -7.13 -3.78
N LEU A 20 -3.76 -5.98 -3.80
CA LEU A 20 -2.44 -5.79 -3.24
C LEU A 20 -2.39 -4.44 -2.55
N VAL A 21 -1.85 -4.38 -1.35
CA VAL A 21 -1.59 -3.13 -0.65
C VAL A 21 -0.08 -3.04 -0.42
N ARG A 22 0.52 -1.97 -0.90
CA ARG A 22 1.95 -1.77 -0.81
C ARG A 22 2.25 -0.48 -0.07
N VAL A 23 3.17 -0.57 0.89
CA VAL A 23 3.68 0.59 1.60
C VAL A 23 5.13 0.76 1.20
N THR A 24 5.46 1.92 0.64
CA THR A 24 6.81 2.25 0.21
C THR A 24 7.27 3.56 0.86
N TRP A 25 8.56 3.69 1.04
CA TRP A 25 9.19 4.92 1.48
C TRP A 25 9.80 5.63 0.29
N SER A 26 9.49 6.92 0.14
CA SER A 26 10.08 7.75 -0.90
C SER A 26 11.12 8.69 -0.30
N PRO A 27 12.41 8.43 -0.52
CA PRO A 27 13.45 9.35 -0.01
C PRO A 27 13.42 10.71 -0.70
N VAL A 28 12.90 10.78 -1.92
CA VAL A 28 12.79 12.05 -2.65
C VAL A 28 11.76 12.96 -2.01
N TRP A 29 10.62 12.40 -1.64
CA TRP A 29 9.49 13.16 -1.06
C TRP A 29 9.49 13.11 0.46
N SER A 30 10.35 12.30 1.05
CA SER A 30 10.41 12.08 2.50
C SER A 30 9.04 11.72 3.07
N CYS A 31 8.36 10.81 2.41
CA CYS A 31 7.05 10.35 2.86
C CYS A 31 6.84 8.89 2.51
N TYR A 32 5.81 8.30 3.12
CA TYR A 32 5.37 6.96 2.81
C TYR A 32 4.24 7.02 1.80
N LEU A 33 4.23 6.07 0.88
CA LEU A 33 3.17 5.90 -0.10
C LEU A 33 2.44 4.61 0.19
N VAL A 34 1.13 4.69 0.34
CA VAL A 34 0.27 3.52 0.49
C VAL A 34 -0.50 3.36 -0.81
N THR A 35 -0.22 2.30 -1.53
CA THR A 35 -0.80 2.05 -2.85
C THR A 35 -1.66 0.81 -2.80
N VAL A 36 -2.89 0.92 -3.27
CA VAL A 36 -3.83 -0.19 -3.36
C VAL A 36 -4.05 -0.53 -4.83
N THR A 37 -3.83 -1.78 -5.17
CA THR A 37 -3.97 -2.28 -6.54
C THR A 37 -5.01 -3.40 -6.57
N ARG A 38 -5.85 -3.41 -7.60
CA ARG A 38 -6.84 -4.47 -7.78
C ARG A 38 -6.62 -5.17 -9.12
N PRO A 39 -6.85 -6.50 -9.18
CA PRO A 39 -6.71 -7.24 -10.44
C PRO A 39 -7.59 -6.64 -11.54
N GLY A 40 -7.00 -6.42 -12.70
CA GLY A 40 -7.72 -5.88 -13.85
C GLY A 40 -8.04 -4.39 -13.78
N ARG A 41 -7.77 -3.73 -12.67
CA ARG A 41 -8.07 -2.30 -12.49
C ARG A 41 -6.83 -1.44 -12.27
N GLY A 42 -5.70 -2.06 -11.92
CA GLY A 42 -4.49 -1.33 -11.59
C GLY A 42 -4.60 -0.63 -10.25
N ILE A 43 -3.97 0.53 -10.12
CA ILE A 43 -3.97 1.30 -8.88
C ILE A 43 -5.33 1.96 -8.69
N VAL A 44 -6.02 1.63 -7.59
CA VAL A 44 -7.35 2.18 -7.29
C VAL A 44 -7.31 3.22 -6.18
N ALA A 45 -6.23 3.26 -5.40
CA ALA A 45 -6.06 4.27 -4.35
C ALA A 45 -4.59 4.46 -4.05
N GLU A 46 -4.21 5.68 -3.71
CA GLU A 46 -2.86 6.01 -3.32
C GLU A 46 -2.91 7.13 -2.28
N HIS A 47 -2.16 6.95 -1.19
CA HIS A 47 -2.09 7.92 -0.11
C HIS A 47 -0.65 8.27 0.18
N GLN A 48 -0.40 9.54 0.49
CA GLN A 48 0.91 10.02 0.91
C GLN A 48 0.82 10.43 2.37
N VAL A 49 1.65 9.85 3.21
CA VAL A 49 1.70 10.18 4.64
C VAL A 49 3.14 10.26 5.10
N ARG A 50 3.41 11.13 6.06
CA ARG A 50 4.77 11.33 6.57
C ARG A 50 5.09 10.41 7.74
N ASP A 51 4.07 9.93 8.42
CA ASP A 51 4.22 9.09 9.59
C ASP A 51 4.08 7.62 9.23
N ARG A 52 5.08 6.82 9.59
CA ARG A 52 5.10 5.38 9.32
C ARG A 52 3.92 4.66 9.96
N ALA A 53 3.62 4.99 11.22
CA ALA A 53 2.51 4.37 11.93
C ALA A 53 1.18 4.63 11.21
N ARG A 54 1.01 5.87 10.73
CA ARG A 54 -0.18 6.25 9.97
C ARG A 54 -0.26 5.50 8.64
N ALA A 55 0.87 5.33 7.97
CA ALA A 55 0.92 4.58 6.72
C ALA A 55 0.50 3.14 6.91
N LEU A 56 1.00 2.49 7.96
CA LEU A 56 0.65 1.10 8.27
C LEU A 56 -0.81 0.97 8.68
N GLU A 57 -1.35 1.95 9.39
CA GLU A 57 -2.75 2.01 9.75
C GLU A 57 -3.66 2.11 8.52
N LEU A 58 -3.29 2.97 7.57
CA LEU A 58 -4.01 3.10 6.31
C LEU A 58 -3.94 1.82 5.48
N ALA A 59 -2.78 1.17 5.47
CA ALA A 59 -2.59 -0.10 4.77
C ALA A 59 -3.49 -1.19 5.37
N ASP A 60 -3.57 -1.26 6.68
CA ASP A 60 -4.43 -2.20 7.40
C ASP A 60 -5.90 -2.00 7.03
N GLY A 61 -6.34 -0.74 7.03
CA GLY A 61 -7.71 -0.40 6.64
C GLY A 61 -8.01 -0.77 5.20
N ALA A 62 -7.07 -0.50 4.29
CA ALA A 62 -7.22 -0.85 2.88
C ALA A 62 -7.31 -2.36 2.70
N LEU A 63 -6.48 -3.11 3.42
CA LEU A 63 -6.51 -4.57 3.36
C LEU A 63 -7.84 -5.13 3.83
N ALA A 64 -8.40 -4.57 4.91
CA ALA A 64 -9.71 -4.96 5.42
C ALA A 64 -10.81 -4.68 4.39
N GLU A 65 -10.74 -3.56 3.69
CA GLU A 65 -11.68 -3.23 2.62
C GLU A 65 -11.59 -4.22 1.46
N LEU A 66 -10.38 -4.58 1.06
CA LEU A 66 -10.18 -5.57 0.01
C LEU A 66 -10.76 -6.92 0.41
N ALA A 67 -10.55 -7.33 1.66
CA ALA A 67 -11.10 -8.58 2.18
C ALA A 67 -12.62 -8.56 2.15
N ALA A 68 -13.23 -7.47 2.52
CA ALA A 68 -14.69 -7.33 2.49
C ALA A 68 -15.22 -7.40 1.06
N LEU A 69 -14.56 -6.76 0.11
CA LEU A 69 -14.95 -6.78 -1.29
C LEU A 69 -14.82 -8.18 -1.89
N ALA A 70 -13.85 -8.96 -1.45
CA ALA A 70 -13.64 -10.33 -1.93
C ALA A 70 -14.55 -11.34 -1.23
N GLY A 71 -15.30 -10.92 -0.21
CA GLY A 71 -16.14 -11.82 0.57
C GLY A 71 -15.35 -12.71 1.52
N VAL A 72 -14.13 -12.33 1.83
CA VAL A 72 -13.28 -13.09 2.75
C VAL A 72 -13.71 -12.78 4.18
N PRO A 73 -13.99 -13.79 5.02
CA PRO A 73 -14.34 -13.55 6.42
C PRO A 73 -13.17 -12.89 7.16
N ALA A 74 -13.51 -11.98 8.02
CA ALA A 74 -12.51 -11.27 8.81
C ALA A 74 -11.88 -12.17 9.87
#